data_d35e34a9b50e4b8f9fef230f82d0e17d
#
_entry.id   d35e34a9b50e4b8f9fef230f82d0e17d
#
_cell.length_a   1.000
_cell.length_b   1.000
_cell.length_c   1.000
_cell.angle_alpha   90.00
_cell.angle_beta   90.00
_cell.angle_gamma   90.00
#
_symmetry.space_group_name_H-M   'P 1'
#
loop_
_entity.id
_entity.type
_entity.pdbx_description
1 polymer ?
#
loop_
_entity_poly.entity_id
_entity_poly.type
_entity_poly.pdbx_seq_one_letter_code
_entity_poly.pdbx_strand_id
1 'polypeptide(L)'
;MELFITGIGTDVGKTIASAVFVKALEADYFKPIQAGDLSYSDTDKVRQLADSKKSKFYPNSYALQTPMSPHAAADIDKVKIDINKVKRPETNAHLVMEGAGGLLVPINHQNCIIDLIKKTDKVILVSQHYLGSINHTLLSHQLLEQRNIDYEILFIGEENPTTESIIQEMTGKTPIGRIPMLDEVNPDAIASTADILRSKIIDKLQITKR
;
A
#
# COMPACT_ATOMS: atom_id res chain seq x y z
N MET A 1 11.44 -3.63 10.20
CA MET A 1 10.76 -4.39 9.12
C MET A 1 10.24 -3.39 8.11
N GLU A 2 10.38 -3.71 6.82
CA GLU A 2 9.86 -2.90 5.72
C GLU A 2 8.59 -3.57 5.18
N LEU A 3 7.49 -2.82 5.10
CA LEU A 3 6.21 -3.22 4.54
C LEU A 3 5.97 -2.47 3.24
N PHE A 4 5.51 -3.16 2.20
CA PHE A 4 5.14 -2.55 0.94
C PHE A 4 3.64 -2.69 0.68
N ILE A 5 2.91 -1.59 0.73
CA ILE A 5 1.48 -1.54 0.46
C ILE A 5 1.30 -1.35 -1.05
N THR A 6 0.72 -2.34 -1.70
CA THR A 6 0.32 -2.28 -3.10
C THR A 6 -1.18 -2.54 -3.24
N GLY A 7 -1.75 -2.30 -4.39
CA GLY A 7 -3.18 -2.53 -4.62
C GLY A 7 -3.42 -3.30 -5.90
N ILE A 8 -4.62 -3.84 -6.04
CA ILE A 8 -5.09 -4.45 -7.28
C ILE A 8 -5.37 -3.41 -8.38
N GLY A 9 -5.20 -2.12 -8.08
CA GLY A 9 -5.41 -1.00 -9.00
C GLY A 9 -5.20 0.35 -8.33
N THR A 10 -5.67 1.40 -9.01
CA THR A 10 -5.75 2.76 -8.46
C THR A 10 -7.05 2.91 -7.66
N ASP A 11 -7.07 3.82 -6.69
CA ASP A 11 -8.23 4.17 -5.83
C ASP A 11 -8.85 2.99 -5.05
N VAL A 12 -8.06 1.95 -4.80
CA VAL A 12 -8.46 0.77 -4.02
C VAL A 12 -8.18 0.90 -2.52
N GLY A 13 -7.91 2.12 -2.03
CA GLY A 13 -7.75 2.42 -0.59
C GLY A 13 -6.34 2.20 -0.03
N LYS A 14 -5.28 2.17 -0.86
CA LYS A 14 -3.89 2.03 -0.38
C LYS A 14 -3.52 3.04 0.70
N THR A 15 -3.88 4.32 0.52
CA THR A 15 -3.58 5.41 1.44
C THR A 15 -4.27 5.21 2.81
N ILE A 16 -5.51 4.71 2.79
CA ILE A 16 -6.24 4.34 4.01
C ILE A 16 -5.56 3.15 4.70
N ALA A 17 -5.23 2.10 3.94
CA ALA A 17 -4.49 0.96 4.46
C ALA A 17 -3.14 1.40 5.06
N SER A 18 -2.40 2.25 4.36
CA SER A 18 -1.13 2.81 4.86
C SER A 18 -1.31 3.54 6.19
N ALA A 19 -2.35 4.39 6.32
CA ALA A 19 -2.65 5.09 7.57
C ALA A 19 -2.97 4.12 8.72
N VAL A 20 -3.76 3.07 8.46
CA VAL A 20 -4.08 2.02 9.43
C VAL A 20 -2.81 1.28 9.88
N PHE A 21 -1.93 0.88 8.94
CA PHE A 21 -0.69 0.20 9.29
C PHE A 21 0.29 1.10 10.04
N VAL A 22 0.43 2.37 9.64
CA VAL A 22 1.24 3.37 10.36
C VAL A 22 0.75 3.51 11.80
N LYS A 23 -0.58 3.65 11.99
CA LYS A 23 -1.19 3.76 13.32
C LYS A 23 -1.04 2.49 14.14
N ALA A 24 -1.32 1.33 13.55
CA ALA A 24 -1.26 0.03 14.24
C ALA A 24 0.14 -0.32 14.72
N LEU A 25 1.17 0.01 13.96
CA LEU A 25 2.56 -0.39 14.19
C LEU A 25 3.45 0.75 14.71
N GLU A 26 2.92 1.96 14.86
CA GLU A 26 3.72 3.18 15.11
C GLU A 26 4.88 3.29 14.10
N ALA A 27 4.59 2.92 12.83
CA ALA A 27 5.58 2.81 11.79
C ALA A 27 5.87 4.17 11.14
N ASP A 28 7.07 4.32 10.60
CA ASP A 28 7.41 5.41 9.70
C ASP A 28 6.76 5.19 8.33
N TYR A 29 6.62 6.25 7.54
CA TYR A 29 5.97 6.20 6.23
C TYR A 29 6.83 6.80 5.13
N PHE A 30 6.78 6.14 3.97
CA PHE A 30 7.46 6.58 2.76
C PHE A 30 6.65 6.22 1.52
N LYS A 31 6.32 7.23 0.70
CA LYS A 31 5.78 7.02 -0.65
C LYS A 31 6.88 7.36 -1.67
N PRO A 32 7.47 6.37 -2.34
CA PRO A 32 8.59 6.59 -3.26
C PRO A 32 8.28 7.59 -4.37
N ILE A 33 7.10 7.46 -4.98
CA ILE A 33 6.69 8.27 -6.14
C ILE A 33 5.28 8.80 -5.89
N GLN A 34 5.13 10.11 -5.91
CA GLN A 34 3.86 10.83 -5.92
C GLN A 34 3.64 11.41 -7.31
N ALA A 35 2.47 11.22 -7.91
CA ALA A 35 2.07 11.83 -9.16
C ALA A 35 0.72 12.54 -8.97
N GLY A 36 0.70 13.85 -9.16
CA GLY A 36 -0.43 14.73 -8.84
C GLY A 36 -0.61 14.97 -7.34
N ASP A 37 -1.58 15.79 -7.00
CA ASP A 37 -2.00 16.14 -5.62
C ASP A 37 -0.85 16.65 -4.73
N LEU A 38 0.13 17.37 -5.28
CA LEU A 38 1.31 17.80 -4.52
C LEU A 38 1.00 18.81 -3.41
N SER A 39 -0.12 19.52 -3.51
CA SER A 39 -0.58 20.46 -2.47
C SER A 39 -1.12 19.74 -1.22
N TYR A 40 -1.61 18.52 -1.38
CA TYR A 40 -2.11 17.66 -0.31
C TYR A 40 -1.89 16.19 -0.72
N SER A 41 -0.65 15.77 -0.62
CA SER A 41 -0.16 14.47 -1.11
C SER A 41 -0.67 13.30 -0.27
N ASP A 42 -0.49 12.09 -0.78
CA ASP A 42 -0.81 10.89 0.01
C ASP A 42 0.02 10.82 1.30
N THR A 43 1.25 11.35 1.30
CA THR A 43 2.05 11.49 2.53
C THR A 43 1.36 12.41 3.53
N ASP A 44 0.76 13.51 3.09
CA ASP A 44 0.02 14.43 3.96
C ASP A 44 -1.27 13.81 4.48
N LYS A 45 -1.99 13.09 3.60
CA LYS A 45 -3.19 12.32 3.98
C LYS A 45 -2.87 11.28 5.04
N VAL A 46 -1.82 10.45 4.84
CA VAL A 46 -1.43 9.42 5.81
C VAL A 46 -0.95 10.05 7.12
N ARG A 47 -0.19 11.15 7.07
CA ARG A 47 0.25 11.88 8.27
C ARG A 47 -0.93 12.38 9.10
N GLN A 48 -1.91 13.00 8.45
CA GLN A 48 -3.11 13.51 9.12
C GLN A 48 -3.96 12.37 9.68
N LEU A 49 -4.21 11.33 8.89
CA LEU A 49 -5.09 10.22 9.26
C LEU A 49 -4.52 9.32 10.35
N ALA A 50 -3.23 8.99 10.26
CA ALA A 50 -2.59 8.17 11.29
C ALA A 50 -2.43 8.91 12.61
N ASP A 51 -2.32 10.24 12.59
CA ASP A 51 -2.11 11.10 13.78
C ASP A 51 -1.16 10.46 14.80
N SER A 52 0.02 10.06 14.30
CA SER A 52 1.02 9.36 15.09
C SER A 52 2.20 10.28 15.40
N LYS A 53 2.37 10.61 16.70
CA LYS A 53 3.48 11.44 17.18
C LYS A 53 4.84 10.74 17.14
N LYS A 54 4.86 9.41 17.01
CA LYS A 54 6.08 8.60 16.99
C LYS A 54 6.58 8.33 15.57
N SER A 55 5.69 8.43 14.58
CA SER A 55 5.99 8.11 13.19
C SER A 55 6.64 9.28 12.45
N LYS A 56 7.62 8.98 11.61
CA LYS A 56 8.24 9.92 10.69
C LYS A 56 7.64 9.71 9.29
N PHE A 57 7.45 10.82 8.58
CA PHE A 57 6.91 10.84 7.21
C PHE A 57 7.97 11.43 6.29
N TYR A 58 8.52 10.58 5.44
CA TYR A 58 9.66 10.95 4.60
C TYR A 58 9.20 11.57 3.28
N PRO A 59 9.99 12.48 2.71
CA PRO A 59 9.70 13.08 1.42
C PRO A 59 9.75 12.02 0.31
N ASN A 60 8.95 12.22 -0.75
CA ASN A 60 8.98 11.36 -1.94
C ASN A 60 10.35 11.43 -2.62
N SER A 61 10.81 10.33 -3.22
CA SER A 61 11.97 10.35 -4.13
C SER A 61 11.65 11.11 -5.42
N TYR A 62 10.40 10.98 -5.89
CA TYR A 62 9.89 11.72 -7.04
C TYR A 62 8.50 12.28 -6.73
N ALA A 63 8.35 13.59 -6.93
CA ALA A 63 7.09 14.32 -6.82
C ALA A 63 6.78 14.93 -8.19
N LEU A 64 5.79 14.37 -8.88
CA LEU A 64 5.39 14.74 -10.24
C LEU A 64 4.12 15.57 -10.18
N GLN A 65 4.07 16.66 -10.99
CA GLN A 65 2.94 17.60 -11.02
C GLN A 65 1.70 16.98 -11.67
N THR A 66 1.93 16.18 -12.72
CA THR A 66 0.85 15.65 -13.55
C THR A 66 0.18 14.46 -12.87
N PRO A 67 -1.17 14.46 -12.67
CA PRO A 67 -1.90 13.37 -12.03
C PRO A 67 -2.18 12.22 -13.01
N MET A 68 -1.14 11.47 -13.34
CA MET A 68 -1.17 10.31 -14.23
C MET A 68 -0.33 9.16 -13.67
N SER A 69 -0.25 8.04 -14.42
CA SER A 69 0.72 7.00 -14.10
C SER A 69 2.15 7.58 -14.08
N PRO A 70 3.03 7.12 -13.19
CA PRO A 70 4.36 7.73 -12.99
C PRO A 70 5.16 7.98 -14.25
N HIS A 71 5.19 7.00 -15.20
CA HIS A 71 5.92 7.17 -16.47
C HIS A 71 5.35 8.32 -17.31
N ALA A 72 4.02 8.40 -17.44
CA ALA A 72 3.37 9.43 -18.25
C ALA A 72 3.51 10.81 -17.60
N ALA A 73 3.34 10.90 -16.27
CA ALA A 73 3.57 12.11 -15.52
C ALA A 73 5.02 12.59 -15.68
N ALA A 74 5.99 11.69 -15.58
CA ALA A 74 7.41 12.00 -15.73
C ALA A 74 7.75 12.53 -17.14
N ASP A 75 7.17 11.93 -18.18
CA ASP A 75 7.37 12.38 -19.58
C ASP A 75 6.83 13.81 -19.79
N ILE A 76 5.63 14.10 -19.26
CA ILE A 76 5.00 15.43 -19.34
C ILE A 76 5.79 16.46 -18.52
N ASP A 77 6.18 16.09 -17.30
CA ASP A 77 6.91 16.96 -16.38
C ASP A 77 8.41 17.07 -16.75
N LYS A 78 8.86 16.35 -17.77
CA LYS A 78 10.28 16.28 -18.22
C LYS A 78 11.22 15.81 -17.11
N VAL A 79 10.77 14.89 -16.29
CA VAL A 79 11.51 14.23 -15.22
C VAL A 79 11.87 12.83 -15.66
N LYS A 80 13.13 12.41 -15.49
CA LYS A 80 13.55 11.03 -15.74
C LYS A 80 13.57 10.25 -14.43
N ILE A 81 12.65 9.29 -14.28
CA ILE A 81 12.64 8.40 -13.12
C ILE A 81 13.70 7.31 -13.31
N ASP A 82 14.67 7.29 -12.42
CA ASP A 82 15.68 6.25 -12.27
C ASP A 82 15.39 5.44 -11.00
N ILE A 83 15.08 4.15 -11.13
CA ILE A 83 14.76 3.28 -10.00
C ILE A 83 15.89 3.20 -8.98
N ASN A 84 17.15 3.33 -9.41
CA ASN A 84 18.32 3.28 -8.54
C ASN A 84 18.44 4.51 -7.64
N LYS A 85 17.71 5.59 -7.97
CA LYS A 85 17.65 6.81 -7.17
C LYS A 85 16.50 6.81 -6.16
N VAL A 86 15.63 5.81 -6.22
CA VAL A 86 14.59 5.59 -5.20
C VAL A 86 15.26 4.99 -3.97
N LYS A 87 15.71 5.85 -3.08
CA LYS A 87 16.37 5.42 -1.85
C LYS A 87 15.36 5.38 -0.69
N ARG A 88 15.24 4.21 -0.08
CA ARG A 88 14.44 4.03 1.12
C ARG A 88 15.10 4.77 2.29
N PRO A 89 14.31 5.43 3.15
CA PRO A 89 14.86 6.07 4.34
C PRO A 89 15.40 5.03 5.32
N GLU A 90 16.51 5.38 5.98
CA GLU A 90 17.04 4.60 7.09
C GLU A 90 16.26 4.91 8.36
N THR A 91 15.75 3.87 9.01
CA THR A 91 14.98 3.98 10.25
C THR A 91 15.13 2.75 11.12
N ASN A 92 15.05 2.95 12.45
CA ASN A 92 14.95 1.85 13.43
C ASN A 92 13.52 1.42 13.71
N ALA A 93 12.51 2.17 13.19
CA ALA A 93 11.11 1.82 13.28
C ALA A 93 10.72 0.80 12.19
N HIS A 94 9.49 0.31 12.21
CA HIS A 94 8.90 -0.30 11.03
C HIS A 94 8.72 0.79 9.95
N LEU A 95 8.82 0.42 8.67
CA LEU A 95 8.63 1.34 7.55
C LEU A 95 7.48 0.84 6.68
N VAL A 96 6.44 1.65 6.57
CA VAL A 96 5.35 1.45 5.60
C VAL A 96 5.69 2.21 4.34
N MET A 97 5.83 1.49 3.22
CA MET A 97 6.03 2.07 1.89
C MET A 97 4.76 1.89 1.06
N GLU A 98 4.34 2.94 0.38
CA GLU A 98 3.14 2.90 -0.46
C GLU A 98 3.49 3.00 -1.95
N GLY A 99 3.06 2.00 -2.73
CA GLY A 99 3.17 2.00 -4.18
C GLY A 99 2.14 2.94 -4.85
N ALA A 100 2.36 3.26 -6.11
CA ALA A 100 1.44 4.03 -6.94
C ALA A 100 0.64 3.10 -7.87
N GLY A 101 -0.69 3.05 -7.71
CA GLY A 101 -1.56 2.15 -8.48
C GLY A 101 -1.34 0.66 -8.15
N GLY A 102 -1.36 -0.19 -9.16
CA GLY A 102 -1.13 -1.63 -9.04
C GLY A 102 0.31 -2.04 -9.38
N LEU A 103 0.60 -3.35 -9.27
CA LEU A 103 1.94 -3.91 -9.40
C LEU A 103 2.62 -3.61 -10.76
N LEU A 104 1.88 -3.66 -11.85
CA LEU A 104 2.40 -3.43 -13.21
C LEU A 104 2.22 -2.00 -13.70
N VAL A 105 1.90 -1.04 -12.83
CA VAL A 105 1.90 0.37 -13.20
C VAL A 105 3.33 0.79 -13.55
N PRO A 106 3.58 1.30 -14.79
CA PRO A 106 4.91 1.70 -15.20
C PRO A 106 5.39 2.93 -14.43
N ILE A 107 6.61 2.86 -13.91
CA ILE A 107 7.30 4.02 -13.31
C ILE A 107 8.21 4.71 -14.32
N ASN A 108 8.68 3.98 -15.31
CA ASN A 108 9.38 4.46 -16.50
C ASN A 108 9.18 3.43 -17.64
N HIS A 109 9.88 3.56 -18.77
CA HIS A 109 9.74 2.66 -19.92
C HIS A 109 10.30 1.24 -19.70
N GLN A 110 10.94 0.95 -18.59
CA GLN A 110 11.60 -0.33 -18.30
C GLN A 110 11.14 -0.99 -17.00
N ASN A 111 10.61 -0.19 -16.06
CA ASN A 111 10.31 -0.66 -14.71
C ASN A 111 8.84 -0.38 -14.34
N CYS A 112 8.29 -1.25 -13.52
CA CYS A 112 6.98 -1.13 -12.91
C CYS A 112 7.07 -1.01 -11.38
N ILE A 113 5.96 -0.72 -10.73
CA ILE A 113 5.87 -0.62 -9.26
C ILE A 113 6.42 -1.86 -8.56
N ILE A 114 6.17 -3.05 -9.09
CA ILE A 114 6.67 -4.31 -8.51
C ILE A 114 8.20 -4.34 -8.40
N ASP A 115 8.92 -3.64 -9.28
CA ASP A 115 10.39 -3.60 -9.27
C ASP A 115 10.97 -2.76 -8.12
N LEU A 116 10.12 -2.01 -7.39
CA LEU A 116 10.48 -1.34 -6.13
C LEU A 116 10.45 -2.30 -4.93
N ILE A 117 9.80 -3.47 -5.06
CA ILE A 117 9.64 -4.43 -3.98
C ILE A 117 10.92 -5.25 -3.83
N LYS A 118 11.44 -5.33 -2.62
CA LYS A 118 12.55 -6.22 -2.27
C LYS A 118 12.01 -7.56 -1.76
N LYS A 119 12.78 -8.63 -1.92
CA LYS A 119 12.43 -9.96 -1.39
C LYS A 119 12.30 -10.00 0.14
N THR A 120 12.87 -9.02 0.84
CA THR A 120 12.80 -8.89 2.29
C THR A 120 11.57 -8.14 2.78
N ASP A 121 10.80 -7.53 1.86
CA ASP A 121 9.61 -6.78 2.22
C ASP A 121 8.47 -7.71 2.61
N LYS A 122 7.65 -7.27 3.54
CA LYS A 122 6.32 -7.82 3.76
C LYS A 122 5.34 -7.06 2.88
N VAL A 123 4.79 -7.73 1.87
CA VAL A 123 3.90 -7.08 0.92
C VAL A 123 2.45 -7.22 1.36
N ILE A 124 1.68 -6.14 1.30
CA ILE A 124 0.26 -6.12 1.55
C ILE A 124 -0.46 -5.79 0.25
N LEU A 125 -1.20 -6.75 -0.27
CA LEU A 125 -2.06 -6.57 -1.43
C LEU A 125 -3.43 -6.08 -0.99
N VAL A 126 -3.71 -4.82 -1.24
CA VAL A 126 -5.00 -4.19 -0.96
C VAL A 126 -5.98 -4.53 -2.07
N SER A 127 -7.07 -5.19 -1.71
CA SER A 127 -8.14 -5.62 -2.60
C SER A 127 -9.47 -4.99 -2.17
N GLN A 128 -9.91 -3.98 -2.92
CA GLN A 128 -11.23 -3.36 -2.71
C GLN A 128 -12.29 -4.17 -3.49
N HIS A 129 -13.50 -4.28 -2.92
CA HIS A 129 -14.62 -4.96 -3.57
C HIS A 129 -15.30 -4.07 -4.61
N TYR A 130 -15.28 -4.51 -5.87
CA TYR A 130 -16.01 -3.94 -7.00
C TYR A 130 -16.17 -5.02 -8.09
N LEU A 131 -17.03 -4.79 -9.07
CA LEU A 131 -17.21 -5.73 -10.19
C LEU A 131 -15.90 -5.85 -10.99
N GLY A 132 -15.29 -7.05 -10.95
CA GLY A 132 -13.98 -7.33 -11.55
C GLY A 132 -12.84 -7.46 -10.55
N SER A 133 -13.05 -7.14 -9.25
CA SER A 133 -12.00 -7.20 -8.22
C SER A 133 -11.43 -8.61 -8.01
N ILE A 134 -12.23 -9.66 -8.17
CA ILE A 134 -11.76 -11.06 -8.13
C ILE A 134 -10.65 -11.25 -9.19
N ASN A 135 -10.95 -10.91 -10.46
CA ASN A 135 -10.00 -11.03 -11.55
C ASN A 135 -8.70 -10.24 -11.26
N HIS A 136 -8.83 -8.97 -10.82
CA HIS A 136 -7.66 -8.15 -10.56
C HIS A 136 -6.84 -8.64 -9.36
N THR A 137 -7.50 -9.19 -8.35
CA THR A 137 -6.82 -9.81 -7.20
C THR A 137 -6.04 -11.05 -7.62
N LEU A 138 -6.66 -11.93 -8.41
CA LEU A 138 -6.03 -13.16 -8.88
C LEU A 138 -4.89 -12.89 -9.87
N LEU A 139 -5.00 -11.90 -10.75
CA LEU A 139 -3.89 -11.46 -11.61
C LEU A 139 -2.70 -10.96 -10.77
N SER A 140 -2.99 -10.14 -9.74
CA SER A 140 -1.96 -9.66 -8.82
C SER A 140 -1.32 -10.79 -8.02
N HIS A 141 -2.12 -11.75 -7.54
CA HIS A 141 -1.67 -12.98 -6.89
C HIS A 141 -0.70 -13.75 -7.79
N GLN A 142 -1.11 -14.09 -9.01
CA GLN A 142 -0.28 -14.86 -9.94
C GLN A 142 1.06 -14.18 -10.21
N LEU A 143 1.07 -12.86 -10.35
CA LEU A 143 2.31 -12.11 -10.57
C LEU A 143 3.23 -12.16 -9.35
N LEU A 144 2.69 -12.00 -8.13
CA LEU A 144 3.49 -12.09 -6.90
C LEU A 144 4.08 -13.48 -6.71
N GLU A 145 3.30 -14.54 -6.96
CA GLU A 145 3.79 -15.93 -6.94
C GLU A 145 4.90 -16.17 -7.98
N GLN A 146 4.71 -15.71 -9.22
CA GLN A 146 5.74 -15.84 -10.28
C GLN A 146 7.05 -15.13 -9.92
N ARG A 147 6.97 -14.02 -9.19
CA ARG A 147 8.15 -13.28 -8.72
C ARG A 147 8.72 -13.81 -7.41
N ASN A 148 8.14 -14.85 -6.80
CA ASN A 148 8.47 -15.39 -5.49
C ASN A 148 8.50 -14.29 -4.42
N ILE A 149 7.47 -13.43 -4.42
CA ILE A 149 7.24 -12.38 -3.44
C ILE A 149 6.15 -12.85 -2.49
N ASP A 150 6.50 -12.99 -1.20
CA ASP A 150 5.53 -13.30 -0.16
C ASP A 150 4.65 -12.08 0.14
N TYR A 151 3.34 -12.32 0.31
CA TYR A 151 2.37 -11.24 0.51
C TYR A 151 1.19 -11.70 1.35
N GLU A 152 0.50 -10.73 1.92
CA GLU A 152 -0.77 -10.91 2.61
C GLU A 152 -1.87 -10.09 1.94
N ILE A 153 -3.12 -10.55 2.01
CA ILE A 153 -4.27 -9.84 1.44
C ILE A 153 -4.95 -9.03 2.55
N LEU A 154 -5.30 -7.78 2.22
CA LEU A 154 -6.15 -6.92 3.02
C LEU A 154 -7.35 -6.49 2.17
N PHE A 155 -8.56 -6.81 2.61
CA PHE A 155 -9.78 -6.34 1.94
C PHE A 155 -10.14 -4.92 2.36
N ILE A 156 -10.77 -4.18 1.45
CA ILE A 156 -11.38 -2.87 1.74
C ILE A 156 -12.79 -2.84 1.14
N GLY A 157 -13.73 -2.32 1.88
CA GLY A 157 -15.11 -2.15 1.44
C GLY A 157 -16.12 -2.92 2.32
N GLU A 158 -17.36 -2.93 1.85
CA GLU A 158 -18.43 -3.67 2.47
C GLU A 158 -18.16 -5.17 2.43
N GLU A 159 -18.76 -5.90 3.36
CA GLU A 159 -18.63 -7.33 3.42
C GLU A 159 -19.20 -8.00 2.17
N ASN A 160 -18.37 -8.85 1.54
CA ASN A 160 -18.78 -9.64 0.38
C ASN A 160 -18.26 -11.08 0.52
N PRO A 161 -18.98 -11.92 1.28
CA PRO A 161 -18.53 -13.28 1.59
C PRO A 161 -18.24 -14.13 0.34
N THR A 162 -19.04 -13.96 -0.72
CA THR A 162 -18.86 -14.71 -1.97
C THR A 162 -17.57 -14.33 -2.67
N THR A 163 -17.26 -13.03 -2.74
CA THR A 163 -16.01 -12.53 -3.33
C THR A 163 -14.81 -12.92 -2.47
N GLU A 164 -14.92 -12.79 -1.17
CA GLU A 164 -13.82 -13.06 -0.25
C GLU A 164 -13.50 -14.56 -0.18
N SER A 165 -14.51 -15.43 -0.12
CA SER A 165 -14.31 -16.88 -0.07
C SER A 165 -13.62 -17.41 -1.33
N ILE A 166 -14.07 -17.00 -2.52
CA ILE A 166 -13.43 -17.47 -3.75
C ILE A 166 -11.99 -16.97 -3.90
N ILE A 167 -11.70 -15.73 -3.48
CA ILE A 167 -10.32 -15.22 -3.46
C ILE A 167 -9.45 -16.04 -2.50
N GLN A 168 -9.95 -16.35 -1.29
CA GLN A 168 -9.22 -17.17 -0.32
C GLN A 168 -8.97 -18.59 -0.85
N GLU A 169 -9.99 -19.21 -1.44
CA GLU A 169 -9.88 -20.54 -2.01
C GLU A 169 -8.85 -20.61 -3.13
N MET A 170 -8.91 -19.66 -4.09
CA MET A 170 -8.04 -19.66 -5.26
C MET A 170 -6.61 -19.22 -4.97
N THR A 171 -6.39 -18.39 -3.94
CA THR A 171 -5.05 -17.92 -3.55
C THR A 171 -4.40 -18.77 -2.45
N GLY A 172 -5.19 -19.57 -1.71
CA GLY A 172 -4.73 -20.27 -0.51
C GLY A 172 -4.36 -19.34 0.65
N LYS A 173 -4.67 -18.03 0.54
CA LYS A 173 -4.31 -17.01 1.54
C LYS A 173 -5.52 -16.64 2.39
N THR A 174 -5.38 -16.75 3.71
CA THR A 174 -6.35 -16.15 4.64
C THR A 174 -6.03 -14.68 4.80
N PRO A 175 -6.93 -13.73 4.51
CA PRO A 175 -6.65 -12.30 4.61
C PRO A 175 -6.30 -11.86 6.03
N ILE A 176 -5.55 -10.76 6.17
CA ILE A 176 -5.33 -10.09 7.46
C ILE A 176 -6.68 -9.68 8.08
N GLY A 177 -7.59 -9.21 7.24
CA GLY A 177 -8.91 -8.75 7.63
C GLY A 177 -9.48 -7.81 6.58
N ARG A 178 -10.41 -6.97 7.01
CA ARG A 178 -11.07 -5.97 6.18
C ARG A 178 -11.09 -4.61 6.87
N ILE A 179 -10.78 -3.56 6.11
CA ILE A 179 -11.11 -2.19 6.47
C ILE A 179 -12.51 -1.93 5.90
N PRO A 180 -13.54 -1.68 6.73
CA PRO A 180 -14.88 -1.41 6.22
C PRO A 180 -14.92 -0.08 5.43
N MET A 181 -16.01 0.18 4.72
CA MET A 181 -16.28 1.54 4.27
C MET A 181 -16.46 2.42 5.51
N LEU A 182 -15.71 3.50 5.55
CA LEU A 182 -15.76 4.45 6.67
C LEU A 182 -16.76 5.56 6.29
N ASP A 183 -17.75 5.82 7.14
CA ASP A 183 -18.71 6.92 6.94
C ASP A 183 -17.98 8.26 6.84
N GLU A 184 -16.96 8.44 7.68
CA GLU A 184 -16.03 9.56 7.64
C GLU A 184 -14.59 9.05 7.71
N VAL A 185 -13.75 9.56 6.82
CA VAL A 185 -12.32 9.27 6.82
C VAL A 185 -11.62 10.31 7.69
N ASN A 186 -11.43 9.99 8.97
CA ASN A 186 -10.81 10.85 9.96
C ASN A 186 -9.86 10.05 10.89
N PRO A 187 -9.03 10.73 11.72
CA PRO A 187 -8.07 10.06 12.60
C PRO A 187 -8.70 9.06 13.58
N ASP A 188 -9.89 9.33 14.10
CA ASP A 188 -10.55 8.45 15.07
C ASP A 188 -11.03 7.15 14.42
N ALA A 189 -11.59 7.23 13.22
CA ALA A 189 -11.97 6.04 12.43
C ALA A 189 -10.75 5.19 12.07
N ILE A 190 -9.63 5.81 11.70
CA ILE A 190 -8.37 5.10 11.45
C ILE A 190 -7.82 4.47 12.73
N ALA A 191 -7.83 5.16 13.86
CA ALA A 191 -7.38 4.62 15.13
C ALA A 191 -8.21 3.40 15.55
N SER A 192 -9.54 3.50 15.49
CA SER A 192 -10.46 2.40 15.78
C SER A 192 -10.19 1.19 14.89
N THR A 193 -10.05 1.42 13.57
CA THR A 193 -9.74 0.36 12.59
C THR A 193 -8.38 -0.28 12.87
N ALA A 194 -7.37 0.54 13.20
CA ALA A 194 -6.04 0.07 13.53
C ALA A 194 -6.05 -0.81 14.79
N ASP A 195 -6.80 -0.45 15.82
CA ASP A 195 -6.91 -1.22 17.06
C ASP A 195 -7.60 -2.59 16.82
N ILE A 196 -8.66 -2.63 15.99
CA ILE A 196 -9.34 -3.86 15.59
C ILE A 196 -8.40 -4.81 14.83
N LEU A 197 -7.58 -4.26 13.91
CA LEU A 197 -6.72 -5.07 13.05
C LEU A 197 -5.33 -5.35 13.66
N ARG A 198 -4.91 -4.63 14.70
CA ARG A 198 -3.55 -4.69 15.26
C ARG A 198 -3.07 -6.10 15.56
N SER A 199 -3.85 -6.90 16.26
CA SER A 199 -3.46 -8.27 16.61
C SER A 199 -3.26 -9.12 15.36
N LYS A 200 -4.19 -9.06 14.42
CA LYS A 200 -4.12 -9.80 13.16
C LYS A 200 -2.92 -9.37 12.29
N ILE A 201 -2.62 -8.07 12.26
CA ILE A 201 -1.43 -7.53 11.56
C ILE A 201 -0.15 -8.09 12.19
N ILE A 202 -0.03 -8.04 13.53
CA ILE A 202 1.13 -8.54 14.26
C ILE A 202 1.32 -10.04 14.01
N ASP A 203 0.27 -10.83 14.13
CA ASP A 203 0.32 -12.28 13.98
C ASP A 203 0.67 -12.67 12.54
N LYS A 204 -0.01 -12.09 11.54
CA LYS A 204 0.22 -12.39 10.12
C LYS A 204 1.62 -11.99 9.65
N LEU A 205 2.11 -10.86 10.11
CA LEU A 205 3.45 -10.38 9.76
C LEU A 205 4.55 -10.93 10.66
N GLN A 206 4.21 -11.78 11.64
CA GLN A 206 5.13 -12.38 12.60
C GLN A 206 6.00 -11.32 13.31
N ILE A 207 5.37 -10.22 13.70
CA ILE A 207 6.06 -9.12 14.37
C ILE A 207 6.29 -9.52 15.82
N THR A 208 7.56 -9.66 16.20
CA THR A 208 7.93 -9.90 17.61
C THR A 208 7.55 -8.66 18.42
N LYS A 209 6.71 -8.82 19.46
CA LYS A 209 6.43 -7.74 20.40
C LYS A 209 7.74 -7.29 21.05
N ARG A 210 8.09 -6.03 20.85
CA ARG A 210 9.21 -5.38 21.52
C ARG A 210 8.80 -4.97 22.93
#